data_25e4140fec4227be3b5d971d52b7a605
#
_entry.id   25e4140fec4227be3b5d971d52b7a605
#
_cell.length_a   1.000
_cell.length_b   1.000
_cell.length_c   1.000
_cell.angle_alpha   90.00
_cell.angle_beta   90.00
_cell.angle_gamma   90.00
#
_symmetry.space_group_name_H-M   'P 1'
#
loop_
_entity.id
_entity.type
_entity.pdbx_description
1 polymer ?
#
loop_
_entity_poly.entity_id
_entity_poly.type
_entity_poly.pdbx_seq_one_letter_code
_entity_poly.pdbx_strand_id
1 'polypeptide(L)'
;MSKRLQSIINARGPIRNIGVVGMGYVGIPAAVLFADAPEFESVIGFQRDSPSSGYKIGMLNRGESPLKGEEPGLEDLLGKVVGAGKFRCTSDFSEVAACDAVTLAIQTPFLDPKDLIPDFSALTEGLRAVGRHLSEGTLVVLESTVTPGTTERMAREILEGESGLVAGEDFALAHAPERVMVGRLLKNIREHDRIVGGIDDISTARAVELYRPVLTTGTIIPMSATAAEVTKTAENTFRDLQIAAVNQLALYCEAMGINVYDVRAG
;
A
#
# COMPACT_ATOMS: atom_id res chain seq x y z
N MET A 1 -21.22 -14.69 -4.00
CA MET A 1 -21.23 -13.23 -3.75
C MET A 1 -22.12 -12.93 -2.55
N SER A 2 -21.60 -12.29 -1.51
CA SER A 2 -22.39 -11.89 -0.35
C SER A 2 -23.33 -10.76 -0.72
N LYS A 3 -24.66 -11.06 -0.74
CA LYS A 3 -25.68 -10.03 -0.98
C LYS A 3 -25.67 -8.96 0.12
N ARG A 4 -25.22 -9.32 1.34
CA ARG A 4 -25.15 -8.42 2.48
C ARG A 4 -24.09 -7.33 2.25
N LEU A 5 -22.84 -7.70 1.97
CA LEU A 5 -21.76 -6.72 1.72
C LEU A 5 -22.11 -5.79 0.55
N GLN A 6 -22.65 -6.34 -0.56
CA GLN A 6 -23.05 -5.50 -1.69
C GLN A 6 -24.14 -4.48 -1.31
N SER A 7 -25.10 -4.88 -0.47
CA SER A 7 -26.16 -3.98 0.01
C SER A 7 -25.58 -2.87 0.89
N ILE A 8 -24.65 -3.20 1.80
CA ILE A 8 -23.99 -2.24 2.68
C ILE A 8 -23.18 -1.23 1.86
N ILE A 9 -22.37 -1.71 0.90
CA ILE A 9 -21.58 -0.85 0.02
C ILE A 9 -22.47 0.08 -0.81
N ASN A 10 -23.57 -0.42 -1.37
CA ASN A 10 -24.51 0.40 -2.13
C ASN A 10 -25.15 1.50 -1.27
N ALA A 11 -25.46 1.20 -0.01
CA ALA A 11 -26.00 2.19 0.93
C ALA A 11 -24.95 3.24 1.35
N ARG A 12 -23.69 2.83 1.49
CA ARG A 12 -22.57 3.73 1.83
C ARG A 12 -22.17 4.64 0.65
N GLY A 13 -22.34 4.16 -0.57
CA GLY A 13 -22.00 4.89 -1.79
C GLY A 13 -20.54 4.74 -2.23
N PRO A 14 -20.04 5.63 -3.12
CA PRO A 14 -18.69 5.59 -3.64
C PRO A 14 -17.65 5.90 -2.55
N ILE A 15 -16.41 5.48 -2.77
CA ILE A 15 -15.28 5.83 -1.91
C ILE A 15 -15.00 7.33 -2.02
N ARG A 16 -15.03 8.04 -0.89
CA ARG A 16 -14.75 9.48 -0.80
C ARG A 16 -13.71 9.81 0.27
N ASN A 17 -13.73 9.09 1.39
CA ASN A 17 -12.86 9.32 2.53
C ASN A 17 -11.89 8.15 2.68
N ILE A 18 -10.59 8.44 2.62
CA ILE A 18 -9.55 7.41 2.61
C ILE A 18 -8.66 7.56 3.82
N GLY A 19 -8.38 6.45 4.49
CA GLY A 19 -7.32 6.32 5.49
C GLY A 19 -6.08 5.67 4.89
N VAL A 20 -4.90 6.20 5.19
CA VAL A 20 -3.62 5.58 4.80
C VAL A 20 -2.79 5.35 6.05
N VAL A 21 -2.56 4.09 6.40
CA VAL A 21 -1.81 3.70 7.61
C VAL A 21 -0.35 3.42 7.25
N GLY A 22 0.55 4.15 7.90
CA GLY A 22 1.99 4.03 7.68
C GLY A 22 2.53 5.10 6.72
N MET A 23 3.00 6.21 7.30
CA MET A 23 3.58 7.35 6.55
C MET A 23 5.06 7.11 6.25
N GLY A 24 5.31 6.24 5.25
CA GLY A 24 6.61 5.90 4.70
C GLY A 24 6.71 6.17 3.20
N TYR A 25 7.70 5.52 2.54
CA TYR A 25 7.97 5.66 1.09
C TYR A 25 6.82 5.20 0.18
N VAL A 26 5.90 4.39 0.67
CA VAL A 26 4.69 3.99 -0.05
C VAL A 26 3.50 4.86 0.39
N GLY A 27 3.24 4.94 1.69
CA GLY A 27 2.02 5.57 2.19
C GLY A 27 1.94 7.08 1.95
N ILE A 28 3.05 7.83 2.05
CA ILE A 28 3.02 9.29 1.79
C ILE A 28 2.66 9.59 0.33
N PRO A 29 3.36 9.03 -0.68
CA PRO A 29 3.00 9.26 -2.08
C PRO A 29 1.58 8.78 -2.42
N ALA A 30 1.15 7.62 -1.89
CA ALA A 30 -0.21 7.13 -2.11
C ALA A 30 -1.25 8.09 -1.54
N ALA A 31 -1.09 8.53 -0.28
CA ALA A 31 -2.00 9.47 0.37
C ALA A 31 -2.12 10.80 -0.39
N VAL A 32 -0.99 11.34 -0.85
CA VAL A 32 -0.95 12.60 -1.60
C VAL A 32 -1.62 12.45 -2.96
N LEU A 33 -1.43 11.31 -3.64
CA LEU A 33 -2.08 11.03 -4.92
C LEU A 33 -3.59 10.79 -4.77
N PHE A 34 -4.03 10.10 -3.72
CA PHE A 34 -5.45 10.01 -3.41
C PHE A 34 -6.05 11.40 -3.14
N ALA A 35 -5.38 12.23 -2.34
CA ALA A 35 -5.86 13.57 -2.04
C ALA A 35 -5.90 14.51 -3.26
N ASP A 36 -5.04 14.28 -4.26
CA ASP A 36 -5.04 15.04 -5.51
C ASP A 36 -6.15 14.62 -6.48
N ALA A 37 -6.63 13.40 -6.36
CA ALA A 37 -7.71 12.90 -7.21
C ALA A 37 -9.05 13.60 -6.88
N PRO A 38 -9.78 14.09 -7.89
CA PRO A 38 -11.02 14.85 -7.67
C PRO A 38 -12.18 14.01 -7.12
N GLU A 39 -12.14 12.70 -7.29
CA GLU A 39 -13.15 11.74 -6.82
C GLU A 39 -13.18 11.64 -5.29
N PHE A 40 -12.07 11.94 -4.62
CA PHE A 40 -11.95 11.79 -3.17
C PHE A 40 -12.10 13.14 -2.46
N GLU A 41 -12.82 13.13 -1.34
CA GLU A 41 -13.12 14.33 -0.57
C GLU A 41 -12.05 14.61 0.49
N SER A 42 -11.62 13.56 1.20
CA SER A 42 -10.59 13.67 2.24
C SER A 42 -9.69 12.46 2.33
N VAL A 43 -8.44 12.70 2.70
CA VAL A 43 -7.45 11.64 2.98
C VAL A 43 -6.80 11.89 4.33
N ILE A 44 -6.81 10.88 5.18
CA ILE A 44 -6.19 10.89 6.50
C ILE A 44 -5.00 9.95 6.53
N GLY A 45 -3.81 10.49 6.74
CA GLY A 45 -2.62 9.69 7.05
C GLY A 45 -2.62 9.29 8.52
N PHE A 46 -2.57 8.00 8.80
CA PHE A 46 -2.44 7.48 10.16
C PHE A 46 -0.99 7.12 10.45
N GLN A 47 -0.42 7.79 11.41
CA GLN A 47 0.97 7.57 11.85
C GLN A 47 1.00 7.41 13.37
N ARG A 48 1.61 6.32 13.84
CA ARG A 48 1.80 6.12 15.29
C ARG A 48 2.66 7.25 15.85
N ASP A 49 2.20 7.86 16.94
CA ASP A 49 2.99 8.81 17.72
C ASP A 49 4.00 8.05 18.57
N SER A 50 5.25 8.06 18.12
CA SER A 50 6.37 7.40 18.78
C SER A 50 7.61 8.29 18.73
N PRO A 51 8.59 8.10 19.64
CA PRO A 51 9.82 8.89 19.65
C PRO A 51 10.58 8.87 18.31
N SER A 52 10.46 7.78 17.56
CA SER A 52 11.18 7.58 16.29
C SER A 52 10.43 8.07 15.05
N SER A 53 9.10 8.25 15.11
CA SER A 53 8.29 8.53 13.93
C SER A 53 7.14 9.53 14.12
N GLY A 54 6.81 9.92 15.34
CA GLY A 54 5.73 10.88 15.63
C GLY A 54 5.97 12.27 15.01
N TYR A 55 7.24 12.68 14.88
CA TYR A 55 7.61 13.95 14.23
C TYR A 55 7.05 14.11 12.81
N LYS A 56 6.81 13.00 12.11
CA LYS A 56 6.24 13.00 10.76
C LYS A 56 4.86 13.64 10.69
N ILE A 57 4.04 13.46 11.75
CA ILE A 57 2.69 14.04 11.81
C ILE A 57 2.75 15.56 11.66
N GLY A 58 3.63 16.21 12.44
CA GLY A 58 3.78 17.66 12.38
C GLY A 58 4.33 18.15 11.03
N MET A 59 5.31 17.45 10.44
CA MET A 59 5.85 17.79 9.12
C MET A 59 4.78 17.69 8.03
N LEU A 60 4.10 16.54 7.96
CA LEU A 60 3.07 16.28 6.95
C LEU A 60 1.93 17.30 7.02
N ASN A 61 1.50 17.69 8.22
CA ASN A 61 0.45 18.70 8.41
C ASN A 61 0.87 20.13 8.02
N ARG A 62 2.19 20.39 7.90
CA ARG A 62 2.72 21.64 7.34
C ARG A 62 3.00 21.57 5.84
N GLY A 63 2.72 20.42 5.20
CA GLY A 63 3.05 20.21 3.79
C GLY A 63 4.52 19.90 3.54
N GLU A 64 5.27 19.47 4.57
CA GLU A 64 6.70 19.13 4.50
C GLU A 64 6.87 17.61 4.44
N SER A 65 7.67 17.11 3.47
CA SER A 65 7.93 15.67 3.35
C SER A 65 9.01 15.22 4.34
N PRO A 66 8.74 14.19 5.17
CA PRO A 66 9.77 13.59 6.02
C PRO A 66 10.65 12.56 5.31
N LEU A 67 10.41 12.29 4.02
CA LEU A 67 11.20 11.34 3.25
C LEU A 67 12.59 11.91 2.94
N LYS A 68 13.59 11.04 3.03
CA LYS A 68 14.95 11.40 2.65
C LYS A 68 15.17 11.13 1.16
N GLY A 69 15.87 12.02 0.49
CA GLY A 69 16.15 11.92 -0.94
C GLY A 69 15.22 12.79 -1.79
N GLU A 70 15.55 12.90 -3.06
CA GLU A 70 14.77 13.67 -4.02
C GLU A 70 13.62 12.81 -4.57
N GLU A 71 12.40 13.25 -4.33
CA GLU A 71 11.18 12.72 -4.93
C GLU A 71 10.51 13.82 -5.74
N PRO A 72 10.77 13.88 -7.06
CA PRO A 72 10.30 14.96 -7.90
C PRO A 72 8.79 15.19 -7.80
N GLY A 73 8.40 16.42 -7.46
CA GLY A 73 7.01 16.86 -7.37
C GLY A 73 6.25 16.43 -6.09
N LEU A 74 6.85 15.61 -5.20
CA LEU A 74 6.16 15.15 -4.00
C LEU A 74 5.88 16.30 -3.02
N GLU A 75 6.86 17.17 -2.77
CA GLU A 75 6.73 18.26 -1.80
C GLU A 75 5.71 19.30 -2.28
N ASP A 76 5.78 19.67 -3.56
CA ASP A 76 4.82 20.59 -4.17
C ASP A 76 3.37 20.04 -4.09
N LEU A 77 3.21 18.73 -4.41
CA LEU A 77 1.91 18.11 -4.38
C LEU A 77 1.38 17.96 -2.94
N LEU A 78 2.25 17.61 -1.98
CA LEU A 78 1.90 17.55 -0.56
C LEU A 78 1.46 18.94 -0.05
N GLY A 79 2.22 20.00 -0.35
CA GLY A 79 1.85 21.37 -0.01
C GLY A 79 0.50 21.79 -0.59
N LYS A 80 0.23 21.41 -1.86
CA LYS A 80 -1.05 21.65 -2.55
C LYS A 80 -2.22 21.00 -1.83
N VAL A 81 -2.15 19.70 -1.53
CA VAL A 81 -3.28 18.95 -0.94
C VAL A 81 -3.50 19.29 0.53
N VAL A 82 -2.46 19.63 1.29
CA VAL A 82 -2.56 20.15 2.65
C VAL A 82 -3.21 21.54 2.63
N GLY A 83 -2.74 22.43 1.76
CA GLY A 83 -3.29 23.79 1.60
C GLY A 83 -4.76 23.79 1.16
N ALA A 84 -5.17 22.78 0.40
CA ALA A 84 -6.58 22.57 -0.01
C ALA A 84 -7.44 21.90 1.10
N GLY A 85 -6.86 21.52 2.23
CA GLY A 85 -7.56 20.81 3.32
C GLY A 85 -7.97 19.37 2.97
N LYS A 86 -7.45 18.81 1.87
CA LYS A 86 -7.77 17.44 1.42
C LYS A 86 -6.93 16.36 2.09
N PHE A 87 -5.79 16.71 2.66
CA PHE A 87 -4.90 15.78 3.36
C PHE A 87 -4.52 16.32 4.74
N ARG A 88 -4.51 15.44 5.72
CA ARG A 88 -3.93 15.65 7.04
C ARG A 88 -3.40 14.35 7.62
N CYS A 89 -2.53 14.42 8.61
CA CYS A 89 -1.97 13.28 9.31
C CYS A 89 -2.33 13.32 10.80
N THR A 90 -2.65 12.16 11.38
CA THR A 90 -3.03 12.03 12.80
C THR A 90 -2.48 10.76 13.43
N SER A 91 -2.44 10.70 14.75
CA SER A 91 -2.25 9.48 15.54
C SER A 91 -3.54 8.93 16.13
N ASP A 92 -4.65 9.63 15.95
CA ASP A 92 -5.96 9.19 16.43
C ASP A 92 -6.61 8.21 15.44
N PHE A 93 -6.49 6.92 15.74
CA PHE A 93 -7.07 5.85 14.93
C PHE A 93 -8.60 5.76 15.05
N SER A 94 -9.25 6.46 15.99
CA SER A 94 -10.72 6.49 16.05
C SER A 94 -11.34 7.07 14.78
N GLU A 95 -10.60 7.89 14.03
CA GLU A 95 -11.04 8.48 12.78
C GLU A 95 -11.11 7.48 11.61
N VAL A 96 -10.58 6.26 11.76
CA VAL A 96 -10.80 5.15 10.82
C VAL A 96 -12.30 4.89 10.60
N ALA A 97 -13.13 5.10 11.61
CA ALA A 97 -14.58 4.91 11.53
C ALA A 97 -15.26 5.76 10.44
N ALA A 98 -14.67 6.89 10.08
CA ALA A 98 -15.17 7.77 9.02
C ALA A 98 -14.64 7.44 7.62
N CYS A 99 -13.69 6.51 7.49
CA CYS A 99 -13.08 6.17 6.21
C CYS A 99 -13.92 5.14 5.42
N ASP A 100 -14.09 5.37 4.12
CA ASP A 100 -14.71 4.41 3.20
C ASP A 100 -13.72 3.33 2.76
N ALA A 101 -12.45 3.68 2.71
CA ALA A 101 -11.35 2.77 2.44
C ALA A 101 -10.15 3.07 3.33
N VAL A 102 -9.44 2.03 3.75
CA VAL A 102 -8.20 2.14 4.55
C VAL A 102 -7.12 1.28 3.90
N THR A 103 -5.98 1.89 3.56
CA THR A 103 -4.81 1.17 3.06
C THR A 103 -3.74 1.05 4.13
N LEU A 104 -3.03 -0.08 4.19
CA LEU A 104 -1.94 -0.32 5.13
C LEU A 104 -0.63 -0.50 4.36
N ALA A 105 0.24 0.52 4.44
CA ALA A 105 1.56 0.58 3.83
C ALA A 105 2.66 0.49 4.92
N ILE A 106 2.62 -0.57 5.70
CA ILE A 106 3.51 -0.78 6.87
C ILE A 106 4.68 -1.66 6.47
N GLN A 107 5.87 -1.33 6.93
CA GLN A 107 7.07 -2.14 6.67
C GLN A 107 6.97 -3.52 7.31
N THR A 108 7.45 -4.53 6.58
CA THR A 108 7.52 -5.93 6.98
C THR A 108 8.96 -6.44 6.83
N PRO A 109 9.89 -6.02 7.72
CA PRO A 109 11.28 -6.45 7.66
C PRO A 109 11.43 -7.93 8.05
N PHE A 110 12.66 -8.45 7.99
CA PHE A 110 12.98 -9.74 8.59
C PHE A 110 13.31 -9.56 10.07
N LEU A 111 12.92 -10.53 10.91
CA LEU A 111 13.36 -10.65 12.30
C LEU A 111 14.87 -10.90 12.37
N ASP A 112 15.34 -11.85 11.57
CA ASP A 112 16.76 -12.12 11.33
C ASP A 112 16.97 -12.31 9.82
N PRO A 113 17.90 -11.56 9.20
CA PRO A 113 18.25 -11.76 7.81
C PRO A 113 18.76 -13.16 7.46
N LYS A 114 19.29 -13.91 8.45
CA LYS A 114 19.77 -15.28 8.24
C LYS A 114 18.65 -16.30 8.20
N ASP A 115 17.60 -16.08 9.01
CA ASP A 115 16.48 -17.02 9.14
C ASP A 115 15.37 -16.74 8.13
N LEU A 116 15.42 -15.59 7.43
CA LEU A 116 14.44 -15.16 6.43
C LEU A 116 12.99 -15.17 6.97
N ILE A 117 12.82 -15.01 8.29
CA ILE A 117 11.52 -14.97 8.95
C ILE A 117 11.00 -13.53 8.91
N PRO A 118 9.85 -13.25 8.31
CA PRO A 118 9.30 -11.91 8.28
C PRO A 118 8.83 -11.46 9.65
N ASP A 119 9.07 -10.19 9.98
CA ASP A 119 8.52 -9.52 11.16
C ASP A 119 7.21 -8.80 10.80
N PHE A 120 6.10 -9.38 11.22
CA PHE A 120 4.78 -8.80 11.05
C PHE A 120 4.26 -8.06 12.29
N SER A 121 5.10 -7.81 13.31
CA SER A 121 4.68 -7.15 14.55
C SER A 121 4.05 -5.78 14.29
N ALA A 122 4.71 -4.93 13.51
CA ALA A 122 4.20 -3.62 13.16
C ALA A 122 2.91 -3.68 12.31
N LEU A 123 2.82 -4.62 11.38
CA LEU A 123 1.61 -4.85 10.57
C LEU A 123 0.46 -5.32 11.45
N THR A 124 0.71 -6.26 12.37
CA THR A 124 -0.27 -6.75 13.35
C THR A 124 -0.82 -5.62 14.22
N GLU A 125 0.04 -4.74 14.74
CA GLU A 125 -0.39 -3.57 15.51
C GLU A 125 -1.25 -2.61 14.67
N GLY A 126 -0.86 -2.36 13.42
CA GLY A 126 -1.64 -1.53 12.51
C GLY A 126 -3.01 -2.11 12.19
N LEU A 127 -3.08 -3.42 11.92
CA LEU A 127 -4.35 -4.14 11.69
C LEU A 127 -5.27 -4.08 12.91
N ARG A 128 -4.73 -4.26 14.13
CA ARG A 128 -5.49 -4.12 15.38
C ARG A 128 -6.02 -2.70 15.57
N ALA A 129 -5.18 -1.70 15.33
CA ALA A 129 -5.59 -0.30 15.46
C ALA A 129 -6.72 0.06 14.48
N VAL A 130 -6.65 -0.45 13.24
CA VAL A 130 -7.73 -0.30 12.25
C VAL A 130 -8.98 -1.09 12.66
N GLY A 131 -8.82 -2.37 13.03
CA GLY A 131 -9.93 -3.26 13.39
C GLY A 131 -10.82 -2.70 14.51
N ARG A 132 -10.23 -2.10 15.57
CA ARG A 132 -10.97 -1.51 16.68
C ARG A 132 -11.97 -0.41 16.29
N HIS A 133 -11.75 0.22 15.15
CA HIS A 133 -12.55 1.36 14.68
C HIS A 133 -13.15 1.11 13.29
N LEU A 134 -13.10 -0.13 12.83
CA LEU A 134 -13.62 -0.50 11.49
C LEU A 134 -15.14 -0.40 11.45
N SER A 135 -15.67 0.19 10.40
CA SER A 135 -17.12 0.31 10.16
C SER A 135 -17.59 -0.65 9.07
N GLU A 136 -18.87 -1.02 9.10
CA GLU A 136 -19.49 -1.79 8.01
C GLU A 136 -19.35 -1.08 6.65
N GLY A 137 -19.05 -1.84 5.59
CA GLY A 137 -18.86 -1.34 4.23
C GLY A 137 -17.50 -0.72 3.93
N THR A 138 -16.60 -0.61 4.93
CA THR A 138 -15.24 -0.15 4.70
C THR A 138 -14.45 -1.17 3.88
N LEU A 139 -13.64 -0.68 2.94
CA LEU A 139 -12.62 -1.48 2.28
C LEU A 139 -11.31 -1.40 3.06
N VAL A 140 -10.70 -2.52 3.40
CA VAL A 140 -9.33 -2.59 3.94
C VAL A 140 -8.41 -3.20 2.90
N VAL A 141 -7.28 -2.52 2.61
CA VAL A 141 -6.29 -2.98 1.63
C VAL A 141 -4.91 -3.09 2.23
N LEU A 142 -4.28 -4.25 2.14
CA LEU A 142 -2.88 -4.43 2.46
C LEU A 142 -2.02 -4.08 1.24
N GLU A 143 -1.11 -3.10 1.40
CA GLU A 143 -0.11 -2.73 0.38
C GLU A 143 1.28 -3.28 0.71
N SER A 144 1.50 -3.68 1.97
CA SER A 144 2.76 -4.27 2.44
C SER A 144 3.09 -5.56 1.70
N THR A 145 4.39 -5.81 1.45
CA THR A 145 4.84 -7.10 0.93
C THR A 145 4.70 -8.15 2.03
N VAL A 146 3.90 -9.17 1.78
CA VAL A 146 3.59 -10.22 2.75
C VAL A 146 3.74 -11.61 2.14
N THR A 147 3.81 -12.64 2.98
CA THR A 147 3.81 -14.03 2.53
C THR A 147 2.44 -14.43 1.98
N PRO A 148 2.37 -15.29 0.94
CA PRO A 148 1.10 -15.72 0.37
C PRO A 148 0.12 -16.29 1.41
N GLY A 149 -1.13 -15.84 1.36
CA GLY A 149 -2.20 -16.20 2.27
C GLY A 149 -2.30 -15.32 3.53
N THR A 150 -1.43 -14.31 3.68
CA THR A 150 -1.47 -13.40 4.85
C THR A 150 -2.78 -12.61 4.91
N THR A 151 -3.26 -12.11 3.79
CA THR A 151 -4.51 -11.31 3.73
C THR A 151 -5.71 -12.12 4.14
N GLU A 152 -5.86 -13.33 3.57
CA GLU A 152 -7.04 -14.21 3.81
C GLU A 152 -7.02 -14.91 5.18
N ARG A 153 -5.87 -14.96 5.86
CA ARG A 153 -5.72 -15.59 7.17
C ARG A 153 -5.42 -14.56 8.25
N MET A 154 -4.17 -14.23 8.46
CA MET A 154 -3.70 -13.39 9.58
C MET A 154 -4.41 -12.02 9.61
N ALA A 155 -4.46 -11.30 8.48
CA ALA A 155 -5.08 -9.99 8.46
C ALA A 155 -6.59 -10.07 8.68
N ARG A 156 -7.26 -11.03 8.04
CA ARG A 156 -8.66 -11.31 8.24
C ARG A 156 -8.98 -11.62 9.70
N GLU A 157 -8.29 -12.59 10.31
CA GLU A 157 -8.49 -12.99 11.71
C GLU A 157 -8.33 -11.84 12.69
N ILE A 158 -7.31 -10.98 12.48
CA ILE A 158 -7.06 -9.81 13.35
C ILE A 158 -8.18 -8.78 13.19
N LEU A 159 -8.56 -8.44 11.95
CA LEU A 159 -9.61 -7.45 11.69
C LEU A 159 -10.97 -7.91 12.22
N GLU A 160 -11.35 -9.17 11.98
CA GLU A 160 -12.59 -9.77 12.48
C GLU A 160 -12.59 -9.80 14.03
N GLY A 161 -11.48 -10.21 14.65
CA GLY A 161 -11.35 -10.31 16.11
C GLY A 161 -11.43 -8.97 16.83
N GLU A 162 -10.87 -7.90 16.25
CA GLU A 162 -10.87 -6.56 16.88
C GLU A 162 -12.17 -5.79 16.59
N SER A 163 -12.82 -6.01 15.44
CA SER A 163 -14.02 -5.28 15.03
C SER A 163 -15.33 -5.98 15.38
N GLY A 164 -15.31 -7.30 15.47
CA GLY A 164 -16.52 -8.13 15.53
C GLY A 164 -17.27 -8.23 14.20
N LEU A 165 -16.73 -7.67 13.12
CA LEU A 165 -17.27 -7.71 11.76
C LEU A 165 -16.70 -8.90 10.99
N VAL A 166 -17.37 -9.35 9.95
CA VAL A 166 -16.98 -10.50 9.10
C VAL A 166 -16.50 -10.00 7.74
N ALA A 167 -15.27 -10.34 7.37
CA ALA A 167 -14.71 -10.00 6.07
C ALA A 167 -15.46 -10.72 4.93
N GLY A 168 -15.81 -9.98 3.88
CA GLY A 168 -16.61 -10.47 2.76
C GLY A 168 -18.13 -10.45 3.04
N GLU A 169 -18.57 -10.13 4.27
CA GLU A 169 -19.97 -9.98 4.64
C GLU A 169 -20.30 -8.57 5.14
N ASP A 170 -19.45 -8.02 6.01
CA ASP A 170 -19.64 -6.71 6.64
C ASP A 170 -18.65 -5.68 6.11
N PHE A 171 -17.44 -6.07 5.73
CA PHE A 171 -16.43 -5.21 5.16
C PHE A 171 -15.66 -5.91 4.03
N ALA A 172 -15.09 -5.12 3.12
CA ALA A 172 -14.28 -5.63 2.03
C ALA A 172 -12.80 -5.72 2.43
N LEU A 173 -12.09 -6.77 1.98
CA LEU A 173 -10.67 -6.98 2.28
C LEU A 173 -9.91 -7.36 1.01
N ALA A 174 -8.79 -6.68 0.76
CA ALA A 174 -7.99 -6.88 -0.44
C ALA A 174 -6.50 -6.74 -0.18
N HIS A 175 -5.70 -7.19 -1.13
CA HIS A 175 -4.26 -6.97 -1.24
C HIS A 175 -3.95 -6.23 -2.54
N ALA A 176 -3.16 -5.16 -2.48
CA ALA A 176 -2.73 -4.40 -3.65
C ALA A 176 -1.26 -3.95 -3.48
N PRO A 177 -0.31 -4.84 -3.75
CA PRO A 177 1.10 -4.58 -3.50
C PRO A 177 1.63 -3.44 -4.36
N GLU A 178 2.50 -2.60 -3.78
CA GLU A 178 3.09 -1.47 -4.47
C GLU A 178 4.45 -1.82 -5.11
N ARG A 179 4.74 -1.20 -6.27
CA ARG A 179 5.94 -1.39 -7.08
C ARG A 179 6.71 -0.08 -7.24
N VAL A 180 6.95 0.62 -6.15
CA VAL A 180 7.65 1.90 -6.18
C VAL A 180 9.17 1.76 -6.15
N MET A 181 9.84 2.75 -6.73
CA MET A 181 11.29 2.96 -6.63
C MET A 181 11.54 4.37 -6.11
N VAL A 182 12.42 4.50 -5.12
CA VAL A 182 12.86 5.79 -4.58
C VAL A 182 13.36 6.68 -5.72
N GLY A 183 12.98 7.96 -5.71
CA GLY A 183 13.26 8.92 -6.80
C GLY A 183 12.22 8.92 -7.93
N ARG A 184 11.20 8.04 -7.88
CA ARG A 184 10.13 7.94 -8.89
C ARG A 184 8.79 7.50 -8.30
N LEU A 185 8.54 7.76 -7.02
CA LEU A 185 7.37 7.24 -6.30
C LEU A 185 6.06 7.66 -6.97
N LEU A 186 5.84 8.96 -7.16
CA LEU A 186 4.62 9.49 -7.78
C LEU A 186 4.41 8.95 -9.20
N LYS A 187 5.49 8.93 -10.01
CA LYS A 187 5.45 8.43 -11.38
C LYS A 187 5.07 6.95 -11.42
N ASN A 188 5.73 6.13 -10.60
CA ASN A 188 5.49 4.69 -10.58
C ASN A 188 4.05 4.36 -10.17
N ILE A 189 3.50 5.03 -9.15
CA ILE A 189 2.12 4.80 -8.72
C ILE A 189 1.11 5.16 -9.82
N ARG A 190 1.37 6.22 -10.59
CA ARG A 190 0.47 6.69 -11.66
C ARG A 190 0.56 5.88 -12.95
N GLU A 191 1.75 5.41 -13.30
CA GLU A 191 2.03 4.89 -14.64
C GLU A 191 2.19 3.37 -14.71
N HIS A 192 2.57 2.70 -13.62
CA HIS A 192 2.71 1.25 -13.63
C HIS A 192 1.35 0.54 -13.49
N ASP A 193 1.27 -0.64 -14.12
CA ASP A 193 0.15 -1.53 -13.91
C ASP A 193 0.03 -1.88 -12.43
N ARG A 194 -1.20 -1.86 -11.92
CA ARG A 194 -1.48 -2.18 -10.52
C ARG A 194 -2.21 -3.49 -10.39
N ILE A 195 -1.64 -4.39 -9.60
CA ILE A 195 -2.28 -5.63 -9.21
C ILE A 195 -3.23 -5.33 -8.05
N VAL A 196 -4.44 -5.87 -8.12
CA VAL A 196 -5.46 -5.71 -7.09
C VAL A 196 -6.14 -7.06 -6.87
N GLY A 197 -6.07 -7.58 -5.66
CA GLY A 197 -6.67 -8.88 -5.32
C GLY A 197 -7.56 -8.82 -4.09
N GLY A 198 -8.86 -9.05 -4.23
CA GLY A 198 -9.78 -9.19 -3.11
C GLY A 198 -9.88 -10.63 -2.60
N ILE A 199 -10.40 -10.80 -1.38
CA ILE A 199 -10.79 -12.13 -0.86
C ILE A 199 -12.02 -12.67 -1.57
N ASP A 200 -12.76 -11.80 -2.25
CA ASP A 200 -13.91 -12.11 -3.11
C ASP A 200 -14.05 -11.08 -4.24
N ASP A 201 -15.02 -11.29 -5.13
CA ASP A 201 -15.22 -10.40 -6.30
C ASP A 201 -15.67 -8.99 -5.89
N ILE A 202 -16.45 -8.85 -4.81
CA ILE A 202 -16.93 -7.55 -4.31
C ILE A 202 -15.75 -6.77 -3.74
N SER A 203 -14.90 -7.39 -2.94
CA SER A 203 -13.67 -6.82 -2.40
C SER A 203 -12.72 -6.39 -3.53
N THR A 204 -12.59 -7.23 -4.58
CA THR A 204 -11.79 -6.92 -5.76
C THR A 204 -12.34 -5.69 -6.49
N ALA A 205 -13.64 -5.66 -6.74
CA ALA A 205 -14.29 -4.52 -7.44
C ALA A 205 -14.15 -3.22 -6.65
N ARG A 206 -14.32 -3.28 -5.32
CA ARG A 206 -14.17 -2.12 -4.44
C ARG A 206 -12.73 -1.59 -4.40
N ALA A 207 -11.74 -2.48 -4.41
CA ALA A 207 -10.34 -2.09 -4.49
C ALA A 207 -9.96 -1.52 -5.89
N VAL A 208 -10.55 -2.04 -6.97
CA VAL A 208 -10.42 -1.43 -8.31
C VAL A 208 -10.96 0.00 -8.32
N GLU A 209 -12.10 0.25 -7.68
CA GLU A 209 -12.67 1.59 -7.53
C GLU A 209 -11.71 2.56 -6.82
N LEU A 210 -11.05 2.12 -5.76
CA LEU A 210 -10.08 2.93 -5.00
C LEU A 210 -8.89 3.38 -5.85
N TYR A 211 -8.29 2.48 -6.64
CA TYR A 211 -7.03 2.79 -7.33
C TYR A 211 -7.20 3.41 -8.72
N ARG A 212 -8.34 3.21 -9.36
CA ARG A 212 -8.57 3.71 -10.73
C ARG A 212 -8.37 5.21 -10.90
N PRO A 213 -8.85 6.09 -9.99
CA PRO A 213 -8.68 7.54 -10.13
C PRO A 213 -7.23 8.03 -10.08
N VAL A 214 -6.33 7.24 -9.52
CA VAL A 214 -4.90 7.60 -9.33
C VAL A 214 -4.06 7.23 -10.56
N LEU A 215 -4.47 6.20 -11.32
CA LEU A 215 -3.72 5.73 -12.48
C LEU A 215 -3.96 6.62 -13.70
N THR A 216 -2.86 7.01 -14.36
CA THR A 216 -2.91 7.81 -15.60
C THR A 216 -2.73 6.96 -16.85
N THR A 217 -1.76 6.05 -16.86
CA THR A 217 -1.46 5.17 -18.00
C THR A 217 -1.41 3.70 -17.62
N GLY A 218 -1.22 3.39 -16.34
CA GLY A 218 -1.22 2.01 -15.83
C GLY A 218 -2.60 1.36 -15.92
N THR A 219 -2.61 0.03 -16.05
CA THR A 219 -3.81 -0.80 -16.05
C THR A 219 -4.00 -1.46 -14.69
N ILE A 220 -5.25 -1.65 -14.26
CA ILE A 220 -5.52 -2.49 -13.09
C ILE A 220 -5.69 -3.93 -13.54
N ILE A 221 -4.96 -4.84 -12.90
CA ILE A 221 -4.98 -6.27 -13.15
C ILE A 221 -5.67 -6.94 -11.95
N PRO A 222 -6.97 -7.25 -12.04
CA PRO A 222 -7.71 -7.89 -10.95
C PRO A 222 -7.38 -9.37 -10.83
N MET A 223 -7.29 -9.88 -9.60
CA MET A 223 -7.03 -11.28 -9.28
C MET A 223 -7.52 -11.62 -7.86
N SER A 224 -7.23 -12.81 -7.32
CA SER A 224 -7.46 -13.12 -5.91
C SER A 224 -6.36 -12.49 -5.03
N ALA A 225 -6.66 -12.28 -3.73
CA ALA A 225 -5.70 -11.72 -2.78
C ALA A 225 -4.41 -12.55 -2.71
N THR A 226 -4.52 -13.86 -2.59
CA THR A 226 -3.37 -14.77 -2.58
C THR A 226 -2.57 -14.72 -3.89
N ALA A 227 -3.21 -14.61 -5.05
CA ALA A 227 -2.51 -14.45 -6.34
C ALA A 227 -1.72 -13.13 -6.40
N ALA A 228 -2.29 -12.04 -5.88
CA ALA A 228 -1.62 -10.75 -5.81
C ALA A 228 -0.36 -10.80 -4.91
N GLU A 229 -0.44 -11.47 -3.75
CA GLU A 229 0.69 -11.71 -2.85
C GLU A 229 1.80 -12.54 -3.52
N VAL A 230 1.43 -13.65 -4.20
CA VAL A 230 2.37 -14.48 -4.96
C VAL A 230 3.03 -13.68 -6.07
N THR A 231 2.27 -12.90 -6.83
CA THR A 231 2.83 -12.10 -7.94
C THR A 231 3.88 -11.12 -7.44
N LYS A 232 3.63 -10.45 -6.31
CA LYS A 232 4.61 -9.52 -5.71
C LYS A 232 5.90 -10.22 -5.29
N THR A 233 5.80 -11.35 -4.61
CA THR A 233 6.98 -12.09 -4.15
C THR A 233 7.73 -12.72 -5.31
N ALA A 234 7.04 -13.26 -6.32
CA ALA A 234 7.63 -13.80 -7.53
C ALA A 234 8.38 -12.74 -8.35
N GLU A 235 7.80 -11.53 -8.50
CA GLU A 235 8.45 -10.42 -9.20
C GLU A 235 9.76 -9.99 -8.50
N ASN A 236 9.74 -9.87 -7.18
CA ASN A 236 10.94 -9.55 -6.42
C ASN A 236 12.02 -10.63 -6.57
N THR A 237 11.65 -11.92 -6.46
CA THR A 237 12.56 -13.05 -6.64
C THR A 237 13.14 -13.09 -8.04
N PHE A 238 12.31 -12.88 -9.08
CA PHE A 238 12.77 -12.86 -10.46
C PHE A 238 13.78 -11.73 -10.70
N ARG A 239 13.53 -10.56 -10.16
CA ARG A 239 14.46 -9.42 -10.24
C ARG A 239 15.80 -9.73 -9.56
N ASP A 240 15.77 -10.34 -8.38
CA ASP A 240 16.97 -10.73 -7.65
C ASP A 240 17.81 -11.74 -8.44
N LEU A 241 17.17 -12.77 -9.00
CA LEU A 241 17.82 -13.75 -9.87
C LEU A 241 18.47 -13.11 -11.12
N GLN A 242 17.79 -12.14 -11.76
CA GLN A 242 18.36 -11.42 -12.89
C GLN A 242 19.59 -10.60 -12.50
N ILE A 243 19.55 -9.90 -11.36
CA ILE A 243 20.70 -9.16 -10.84
C ILE A 243 21.86 -10.11 -10.52
N ALA A 244 21.60 -11.23 -9.86
CA ALA A 244 22.62 -12.24 -9.55
C ALA A 244 23.26 -12.80 -10.83
N ALA A 245 22.47 -13.13 -11.85
CA ALA A 245 22.96 -13.63 -13.12
C ALA A 245 23.87 -12.62 -13.83
N VAL A 246 23.47 -11.34 -13.88
CA VAL A 246 24.29 -10.28 -14.49
C VAL A 246 25.57 -10.03 -13.71
N ASN A 247 25.54 -10.11 -12.38
CA ASN A 247 26.75 -9.99 -11.56
C ASN A 247 27.72 -11.16 -11.84
N GLN A 248 27.23 -12.40 -11.98
CA GLN A 248 28.07 -13.55 -12.36
C GLN A 248 28.68 -13.37 -13.78
N LEU A 249 27.89 -12.84 -14.71
CA LEU A 249 28.40 -12.52 -16.07
C LEU A 249 29.51 -11.45 -16.00
N ALA A 250 29.35 -10.43 -15.15
CA ALA A 250 30.36 -9.40 -14.98
C ALA A 250 31.69 -9.97 -14.43
N LEU A 251 31.63 -10.84 -13.42
CA LEU A 251 32.81 -11.53 -12.89
C LEU A 251 33.49 -12.43 -13.94
N TYR A 252 32.70 -13.14 -14.76
CA TYR A 252 33.23 -13.94 -15.84
C TYR A 252 33.93 -13.08 -16.89
N CYS A 253 33.33 -11.97 -17.32
CA CYS A 253 33.93 -11.04 -18.26
C CYS A 253 35.25 -10.47 -17.73
N GLU A 254 35.29 -10.08 -16.46
CA GLU A 254 36.49 -9.57 -15.80
C GLU A 254 37.62 -10.62 -15.83
N ALA A 255 37.32 -11.87 -15.50
CA ALA A 255 38.30 -12.98 -15.54
C ALA A 255 38.84 -13.26 -16.98
N MET A 256 38.02 -12.95 -18.00
CA MET A 256 38.39 -13.08 -19.43
C MET A 256 39.05 -11.84 -20.02
N GLY A 257 39.18 -10.74 -19.26
CA GLY A 257 39.67 -9.45 -19.77
C GLY A 257 38.72 -8.77 -20.76
N ILE A 258 37.42 -9.04 -20.67
CA ILE A 258 36.36 -8.53 -21.54
C ILE A 258 35.57 -7.47 -20.79
N ASN A 259 35.20 -6.38 -21.49
CA ASN A 259 34.29 -5.40 -20.91
C ASN A 259 32.83 -5.91 -20.96
N VAL A 260 32.22 -6.08 -19.79
CA VAL A 260 30.82 -6.56 -19.71
C VAL A 260 29.82 -5.68 -20.42
N TYR A 261 30.08 -4.36 -20.56
CA TYR A 261 29.20 -3.45 -21.28
C TYR A 261 29.16 -3.73 -22.77
N ASP A 262 30.26 -4.25 -23.36
CA ASP A 262 30.29 -4.65 -24.78
C ASP A 262 29.45 -5.92 -24.99
N VAL A 263 29.51 -6.87 -24.04
CA VAL A 263 28.67 -8.07 -24.03
C VAL A 263 27.18 -7.70 -23.88
N ARG A 264 26.87 -6.72 -23.05
CA ARG A 264 25.49 -6.22 -22.87
C ARG A 264 24.93 -5.56 -24.12
N ALA A 265 25.78 -4.92 -24.92
CA ALA A 265 25.37 -4.18 -26.12
C ALA A 265 25.03 -5.09 -27.30
N GLY A 266 25.59 -6.32 -27.34
CA GLY A 266 25.31 -7.35 -28.34
C GLY A 266 24.12 -8.21 -27.97
#